data_fd357440216c9e20d47c4f4272fbd47f
#
_entry.id   fd357440216c9e20d47c4f4272fbd47f
#
_cell.length_a   1.000
_cell.length_b   1.000
_cell.length_c   1.000
_cell.angle_alpha   90.00
_cell.angle_beta   90.00
_cell.angle_gamma   90.00
#
_symmetry.space_group_name_H-M   'P 1'
#
loop_
_entity.id
_entity.type
_entity.pdbx_description
1 polymer ?
#
loop_
_entity_poly.entity_id
_entity_poly.type
_entity_poly.pdbx_seq_one_letter_code
_entity_poly.pdbx_strand_id
1 'polypeptide(L)'
;PHEVLYFHKVDDPYSHLTIHTINKLKSNYDILFKPILVGNNDSEAVYEPHHFKDYCLRDAVRIAPFYDIKFESKKYPDHHLISKANNILTSVSNNEFYEIAKKVSFALWNNNESVLNELSIEYSATTEQTQKKIDEGNKIRNDKNYYFGSAFYYEKELYWGIDRLHYLEKRLTKLGAKKNINDDYIYPLILKAPKNISSNAKVNLTYYPSLNSPYTFISAKRVQQLCDDYPINLITKPVLPMLMRKYAISANKAKYIISDAAREGRTHNSEIKKIYSP
;
A
#
# COMPACT_ATOMS: atom_id res chain seq x y z
N PRO A 1 8.97 17.72 15.35
CA PRO A 1 8.48 16.45 14.83
C PRO A 1 8.77 16.31 13.33
N HIS A 2 9.03 15.10 12.89
CA HIS A 2 9.23 14.77 11.48
C HIS A 2 7.89 14.73 10.75
N GLU A 3 7.78 15.41 9.62
CA GLU A 3 6.53 15.45 8.85
C GLU A 3 6.45 14.28 7.86
N VAL A 4 5.35 13.54 7.91
CA VAL A 4 5.05 12.44 6.99
C VAL A 4 3.71 12.71 6.33
N LEU A 5 3.66 12.83 5.00
CA LEU A 5 2.39 12.88 4.28
C LEU A 5 1.81 11.47 4.18
N TYR A 6 0.51 11.33 4.43
CA TYR A 6 -0.21 10.08 4.28
C TYR A 6 -1.35 10.25 3.26
N PHE A 7 -1.23 9.59 2.10
CA PHE A 7 -2.25 9.61 1.07
C PHE A 7 -3.31 8.56 1.36
N HIS A 8 -4.53 9.00 1.66
CA HIS A 8 -5.66 8.15 2.00
C HIS A 8 -6.72 8.17 0.90
N LYS A 9 -7.13 6.98 0.44
CA LYS A 9 -8.25 6.81 -0.50
C LYS A 9 -9.29 5.91 0.17
N VAL A 10 -10.53 6.37 0.31
CA VAL A 10 -11.55 5.69 1.14
C VAL A 10 -11.92 4.29 0.64
N ASP A 11 -12.00 4.10 -0.68
CA ASP A 11 -12.34 2.83 -1.32
C ASP A 11 -11.12 2.01 -1.75
N ASP A 12 -9.96 2.28 -1.15
CA ASP A 12 -8.74 1.49 -1.35
C ASP A 12 -8.54 0.51 -0.19
N PRO A 13 -8.56 -0.82 -0.44
CA PRO A 13 -8.40 -1.81 0.62
C PRO A 13 -7.06 -1.73 1.34
N TYR A 14 -6.01 -1.24 0.67
CA TYR A 14 -4.72 -1.01 1.34
C TYR A 14 -4.75 0.22 2.24
N SER A 15 -5.52 1.27 1.89
CA SER A 15 -5.76 2.40 2.78
C SER A 15 -6.53 1.99 4.04
N HIS A 16 -7.45 1.01 3.93
CA HIS A 16 -8.08 0.40 5.10
C HIS A 16 -7.03 -0.24 6.03
N LEU A 17 -6.08 -0.98 5.49
CA LEU A 17 -5.04 -1.59 6.32
C LEU A 17 -4.11 -0.55 6.96
N THR A 18 -3.64 0.42 6.17
CA THR A 18 -2.65 1.40 6.66
C THR A 18 -3.21 2.34 7.71
N ILE A 19 -4.51 2.70 7.66
CA ILE A 19 -5.10 3.60 8.66
C ILE A 19 -5.03 3.01 10.08
N HIS A 20 -5.05 1.69 10.22
CA HIS A 20 -4.93 1.00 11.50
C HIS A 20 -3.52 1.06 12.11
N THR A 21 -2.51 1.41 11.32
CA THR A 21 -1.10 1.40 11.75
C THR A 21 -0.63 2.71 12.34
N ILE A 22 -1.30 3.82 12.01
CA ILE A 22 -0.79 5.18 12.24
C ILE A 22 -0.63 5.51 13.73
N ASN A 23 -1.55 5.10 14.58
CA ASN A 23 -1.45 5.37 16.02
C ASN A 23 -0.25 4.68 16.66
N LYS A 24 0.04 3.44 16.28
CA LYS A 24 1.24 2.72 16.76
C LYS A 24 2.51 3.44 16.32
N LEU A 25 2.57 3.92 15.09
CA LEU A 25 3.70 4.71 14.61
C LEU A 25 3.84 6.04 15.38
N LYS A 26 2.76 6.78 15.61
CA LYS A 26 2.79 8.03 16.39
C LYS A 26 3.23 7.84 17.84
N SER A 27 2.92 6.71 18.46
CA SER A 27 3.37 6.43 19.82
C SER A 27 4.87 6.17 19.91
N ASN A 28 5.50 5.57 18.89
CA ASN A 28 6.91 5.18 18.92
C ASN A 28 7.86 6.18 18.23
N TYR A 29 7.32 7.07 17.39
CA TYR A 29 8.11 8.04 16.63
C TYR A 29 7.63 9.47 16.88
N ASP A 30 8.56 10.43 16.88
CA ASP A 30 8.26 11.87 16.91
C ASP A 30 7.91 12.37 15.51
N ILE A 31 6.68 12.04 15.09
CA ILE A 31 6.17 12.32 13.75
C ILE A 31 4.85 13.06 13.78
N LEU A 32 4.69 13.97 12.84
CA LEU A 32 3.45 14.61 12.47
C LEU A 32 2.98 14.02 11.14
N PHE A 33 1.96 13.15 11.18
CA PHE A 33 1.30 12.73 9.97
C PHE A 33 0.37 13.83 9.45
N LYS A 34 0.51 14.16 8.15
CA LYS A 34 -0.43 15.03 7.43
C LYS A 34 -1.29 14.17 6.52
N PRO A 35 -2.59 13.99 6.82
CA PRO A 35 -3.49 13.23 5.96
C PRO A 35 -3.81 14.03 4.70
N ILE A 36 -3.74 13.37 3.56
CA ILE A 36 -4.09 13.88 2.24
C ILE A 36 -5.15 12.97 1.66
N LEU A 37 -6.38 13.44 1.58
CA LEU A 37 -7.46 12.70 0.95
C LEU A 37 -7.26 12.72 -0.56
N VAL A 38 -7.25 11.53 -1.20
CA VAL A 38 -7.05 11.38 -2.63
C VAL A 38 -8.17 10.56 -3.25
N GLY A 39 -8.43 10.81 -4.53
CA GLY A 39 -9.44 10.09 -5.31
C GLY A 39 -8.84 9.10 -6.28
N ASN A 40 -9.44 9.01 -7.46
CA ASN A 40 -9.08 8.04 -8.48
C ASN A 40 -7.58 8.04 -8.79
N ASN A 41 -7.11 6.84 -9.09
CA ASN A 41 -5.75 6.62 -9.56
C ASN A 41 -5.58 7.24 -10.95
N ASP A 42 -4.34 7.54 -11.31
CA ASP A 42 -3.97 7.82 -12.68
C ASP A 42 -4.45 6.64 -13.58
N SER A 43 -5.20 6.94 -14.63
CA SER A 43 -5.73 5.93 -15.56
C SER A 43 -4.62 5.13 -16.24
N GLU A 44 -3.45 5.75 -16.45
CA GLU A 44 -2.26 5.08 -16.98
C GLU A 44 -1.55 4.17 -15.96
N ALA A 45 -1.92 4.23 -14.68
CA ALA A 45 -1.36 3.35 -13.66
C ALA A 45 -2.05 1.98 -13.62
N VAL A 46 -3.30 1.87 -14.09
CA VAL A 46 -4.14 0.66 -14.00
C VAL A 46 -4.71 0.28 -15.37
N TYR A 47 -4.20 -0.81 -15.95
CA TYR A 47 -4.56 -1.23 -17.31
C TYR A 47 -5.77 -2.16 -17.38
N GLU A 48 -5.97 -2.96 -16.34
CA GLU A 48 -7.07 -3.92 -16.24
C GLU A 48 -7.83 -3.63 -14.93
N PRO A 49 -8.64 -2.55 -14.89
CA PRO A 49 -9.17 -2.03 -13.62
C PRO A 49 -10.03 -3.04 -12.85
N HIS A 50 -10.78 -3.90 -13.52
CA HIS A 50 -11.59 -4.94 -12.85
C HIS A 50 -10.69 -5.98 -12.19
N HIS A 51 -9.75 -6.56 -12.95
CA HIS A 51 -8.81 -7.55 -12.42
C HIS A 51 -7.92 -6.99 -11.33
N PHE A 52 -7.51 -5.72 -11.46
CA PHE A 52 -6.71 -5.03 -10.46
C PHE A 52 -7.50 -4.83 -9.16
N LYS A 53 -8.75 -4.39 -9.23
CA LYS A 53 -9.63 -4.25 -8.06
C LYS A 53 -9.79 -5.59 -7.34
N ASP A 54 -10.17 -6.64 -8.06
CA ASP A 54 -10.35 -7.97 -7.49
C ASP A 54 -9.08 -8.50 -6.84
N TYR A 55 -7.93 -8.25 -7.45
CA TYR A 55 -6.64 -8.62 -6.89
C TYR A 55 -6.37 -7.84 -5.59
N CYS A 56 -6.48 -6.52 -5.60
CA CYS A 56 -6.21 -5.68 -4.43
C CYS A 56 -7.06 -6.08 -3.22
N LEU A 57 -8.34 -6.35 -3.43
CA LEU A 57 -9.22 -6.78 -2.33
C LEU A 57 -8.78 -8.12 -1.75
N ARG A 58 -8.59 -9.13 -2.62
CA ARG A 58 -8.15 -10.47 -2.18
C ARG A 58 -6.78 -10.44 -1.49
N ASP A 59 -5.87 -9.65 -2.01
CA ASP A 59 -4.54 -9.49 -1.44
C ASP A 59 -4.59 -8.79 -0.08
N ALA A 60 -5.32 -7.68 0.04
CA ALA A 60 -5.48 -6.98 1.30
C ALA A 60 -6.13 -7.85 2.39
N VAL A 61 -7.18 -8.61 2.05
CA VAL A 61 -7.79 -9.59 2.97
C VAL A 61 -6.80 -10.65 3.41
N ARG A 62 -5.94 -11.12 2.49
CA ARG A 62 -4.93 -12.16 2.78
C ARG A 62 -3.82 -11.66 3.69
N ILE A 63 -3.36 -10.42 3.50
CA ILE A 63 -2.25 -9.87 4.30
C ILE A 63 -2.70 -9.27 5.64
N ALA A 64 -3.95 -8.86 5.79
CA ALA A 64 -4.48 -8.22 7.00
C ALA A 64 -4.16 -8.98 8.32
N PRO A 65 -4.31 -10.32 8.40
CA PRO A 65 -4.03 -11.07 9.62
C PRO A 65 -2.56 -10.99 10.07
N PHE A 66 -1.60 -10.78 9.16
CA PHE A 66 -0.18 -10.63 9.52
C PHE A 66 0.11 -9.32 10.27
N TYR A 67 -0.85 -8.39 10.27
CA TYR A 67 -0.78 -7.09 10.95
C TYR A 67 -1.84 -6.95 12.06
N ASP A 68 -2.44 -8.06 12.49
CA ASP A 68 -3.51 -8.11 13.50
C ASP A 68 -4.73 -7.25 13.11
N ILE A 69 -5.03 -7.16 11.82
CA ILE A 69 -6.17 -6.41 11.29
C ILE A 69 -7.24 -7.41 10.84
N LYS A 70 -8.44 -7.24 11.39
CA LYS A 70 -9.61 -8.00 10.92
C LYS A 70 -10.17 -7.34 9.66
N PHE A 71 -10.02 -8.01 8.52
CA PHE A 71 -10.54 -7.56 7.23
C PHE A 71 -11.04 -8.76 6.41
N GLU A 72 -12.35 -8.88 6.28
CA GLU A 72 -13.02 -10.06 5.68
C GLU A 72 -13.96 -9.68 4.52
N SER A 73 -13.83 -8.45 3.99
CA SER A 73 -14.71 -7.97 2.93
C SER A 73 -14.57 -8.80 1.65
N LYS A 74 -15.70 -9.12 1.02
CA LYS A 74 -15.77 -9.91 -0.21
C LYS A 74 -16.06 -9.07 -1.46
N LYS A 75 -16.45 -7.82 -1.28
CA LYS A 75 -16.78 -6.87 -2.35
C LYS A 75 -16.36 -5.46 -2.00
N TYR A 76 -16.22 -4.61 -3.02
CA TYR A 76 -16.05 -3.18 -2.81
C TYR A 76 -17.33 -2.55 -2.22
N PRO A 77 -17.18 -1.49 -1.44
CA PRO A 77 -18.32 -0.74 -0.93
C PRO A 77 -19.15 -0.12 -2.06
N ASP A 78 -20.43 0.10 -1.80
CA ASP A 78 -21.33 0.73 -2.74
C ASP A 78 -20.99 2.22 -2.93
N HIS A 79 -21.21 2.73 -4.13
CA HIS A 79 -20.76 4.08 -4.53
C HIS A 79 -21.31 5.20 -3.64
N HIS A 80 -22.58 5.09 -3.18
CA HIS A 80 -23.17 6.07 -2.30
C HIS A 80 -22.50 6.11 -0.92
N LEU A 81 -22.05 4.95 -0.39
CA LEU A 81 -21.30 4.87 0.87
C LEU A 81 -19.88 5.44 0.72
N ILE A 82 -19.23 5.22 -0.43
CA ILE A 82 -17.94 5.83 -0.76
C ILE A 82 -18.07 7.36 -0.78
N SER A 83 -19.10 7.89 -1.43
CA SER A 83 -19.37 9.34 -1.46
C SER A 83 -19.60 9.91 -0.06
N LYS A 84 -20.41 9.24 0.76
CA LYS A 84 -20.66 9.62 2.16
C LYS A 84 -19.36 9.61 2.98
N ALA A 85 -18.54 8.56 2.86
CA ALA A 85 -17.26 8.45 3.54
C ALA A 85 -16.28 9.58 3.14
N ASN A 86 -16.21 9.93 1.86
CA ASN A 86 -15.43 11.06 1.39
C ASN A 86 -15.92 12.41 1.97
N ASN A 87 -17.24 12.62 2.02
CA ASN A 87 -17.82 13.85 2.58
C ASN A 87 -17.49 13.97 4.08
N ILE A 88 -17.58 12.88 4.84
CA ILE A 88 -17.19 12.85 6.25
C ILE A 88 -15.71 13.24 6.38
N LEU A 89 -14.80 12.54 5.72
CA LEU A 89 -13.36 12.77 5.87
C LEU A 89 -12.90 14.13 5.33
N THR A 90 -13.67 14.75 4.46
CA THR A 90 -13.41 16.10 3.98
C THR A 90 -13.54 17.15 5.07
N SER A 91 -14.51 17.01 5.97
CA SER A 91 -14.78 17.97 7.04
C SER A 91 -13.98 17.71 8.33
N VAL A 92 -13.37 16.54 8.46
CA VAL A 92 -12.60 16.18 9.65
C VAL A 92 -11.29 16.97 9.74
N SER A 93 -10.97 17.46 10.94
CA SER A 93 -9.69 18.13 11.21
C SER A 93 -8.50 17.15 11.11
N ASN A 94 -7.31 17.67 10.81
CA ASN A 94 -6.11 16.84 10.74
C ASN A 94 -5.81 16.07 12.05
N ASN A 95 -6.18 16.65 13.20
CA ASN A 95 -5.92 16.04 14.50
C ASN A 95 -6.81 14.82 14.76
N GLU A 96 -8.06 14.86 14.29
CA GLU A 96 -9.06 13.81 14.47
C GLU A 96 -9.07 12.81 13.31
N PHE A 97 -8.43 13.17 12.19
CA PHE A 97 -8.54 12.41 10.94
C PHE A 97 -8.31 10.91 11.12
N TYR A 98 -7.31 10.51 11.88
CA TYR A 98 -6.92 9.10 11.98
C TYR A 98 -7.95 8.27 12.73
N GLU A 99 -8.54 8.83 13.80
CA GLU A 99 -9.57 8.15 14.58
C GLU A 99 -10.87 8.05 13.78
N ILE A 100 -11.27 9.16 13.15
CA ILE A 100 -12.49 9.16 12.34
C ILE A 100 -12.32 8.32 11.07
N ALA A 101 -11.19 8.43 10.37
CA ALA A 101 -10.93 7.63 9.18
C ALA A 101 -10.90 6.12 9.48
N LYS A 102 -10.40 5.72 10.65
CA LYS A 102 -10.47 4.32 11.09
C LYS A 102 -11.92 3.85 11.28
N LYS A 103 -12.78 4.65 11.93
CA LYS A 103 -14.20 4.36 12.10
C LYS A 103 -14.94 4.31 10.76
N VAL A 104 -14.71 5.33 9.92
CA VAL A 104 -15.29 5.42 8.56
C VAL A 104 -14.86 4.22 7.71
N SER A 105 -13.59 3.89 7.71
CA SER A 105 -13.05 2.78 6.94
C SER A 105 -13.64 1.44 7.39
N PHE A 106 -13.74 1.21 8.71
CA PHE A 106 -14.36 0.01 9.25
C PHE A 106 -15.85 -0.09 8.87
N ALA A 107 -16.61 1.00 9.02
CA ALA A 107 -18.02 1.05 8.67
C ALA A 107 -18.24 0.83 7.16
N LEU A 108 -17.43 1.49 6.33
CA LEU A 108 -17.50 1.41 4.88
C LEU A 108 -17.27 -0.03 4.37
N TRP A 109 -16.20 -0.68 4.80
CA TRP A 109 -15.83 -2.01 4.34
C TRP A 109 -16.69 -3.15 4.93
N ASN A 110 -17.43 -2.88 6.01
CA ASN A 110 -18.45 -3.77 6.56
C ASN A 110 -19.87 -3.42 6.10
N ASN A 111 -20.01 -2.47 5.17
CA ASN A 111 -21.30 -2.00 4.66
C ASN A 111 -22.27 -1.53 5.77
N ASN A 112 -21.70 -0.93 6.83
CA ASN A 112 -22.45 -0.42 7.96
C ASN A 112 -22.86 1.04 7.75
N GLU A 113 -23.97 1.22 7.05
CA GLU A 113 -24.47 2.55 6.71
C GLU A 113 -24.93 3.35 7.95
N SER A 114 -25.43 2.69 9.01
CA SER A 114 -25.86 3.36 10.23
C SER A 114 -24.76 4.19 10.87
N VAL A 115 -23.56 3.59 11.02
CA VAL A 115 -22.39 4.29 11.58
C VAL A 115 -21.95 5.45 10.69
N LEU A 116 -22.01 5.30 9.36
CA LEU A 116 -21.69 6.40 8.45
C LEU A 116 -22.72 7.53 8.54
N ASN A 117 -24.01 7.21 8.75
CA ASN A 117 -25.06 8.22 8.97
C ASN A 117 -24.83 8.97 10.28
N GLU A 118 -24.51 8.29 11.36
CA GLU A 118 -24.18 8.91 12.65
C GLU A 118 -22.99 9.86 12.53
N LEU A 119 -21.90 9.43 11.91
CA LEU A 119 -20.73 10.26 11.68
C LEU A 119 -21.02 11.46 10.76
N SER A 120 -21.93 11.34 9.80
CA SER A 120 -22.30 12.44 8.91
C SER A 120 -23.14 13.54 9.57
N ILE A 121 -23.67 13.32 10.77
CA ILE A 121 -24.33 14.37 11.57
C ILE A 121 -23.29 15.40 12.07
N GLU A 122 -22.14 14.92 12.50
CA GLU A 122 -21.06 15.77 13.02
C GLU A 122 -20.08 16.23 11.91
N TYR A 123 -19.80 15.34 10.97
CA TYR A 123 -18.81 15.56 9.91
C TYR A 123 -19.50 15.49 8.54
N SER A 124 -19.75 16.64 7.95
CA SER A 124 -20.40 16.69 6.63
C SER A 124 -19.84 17.83 5.78
N ALA A 125 -19.32 17.48 4.63
CA ALA A 125 -18.95 18.41 3.59
C ALA A 125 -19.89 18.26 2.38
N THR A 126 -20.02 19.32 1.59
CA THR A 126 -20.74 19.23 0.31
C THR A 126 -19.93 18.42 -0.71
N THR A 127 -20.61 17.94 -1.74
CA THR A 127 -19.95 17.26 -2.86
C THR A 127 -18.88 18.14 -3.52
N GLU A 128 -19.16 19.43 -3.66
CA GLU A 128 -18.21 20.39 -4.24
C GLU A 128 -16.96 20.58 -3.36
N GLN A 129 -17.15 20.77 -2.07
CA GLN A 129 -16.02 20.85 -1.11
C GLN A 129 -15.18 19.58 -1.12
N THR A 130 -15.84 18.43 -1.19
CA THR A 130 -15.19 17.13 -1.24
C THR A 130 -14.38 16.94 -2.51
N GLN A 131 -14.96 17.28 -3.67
CA GLN A 131 -14.24 17.19 -4.93
C GLN A 131 -13.03 18.12 -4.94
N LYS A 132 -13.17 19.36 -4.49
CA LYS A 132 -12.06 20.30 -4.36
C LYS A 132 -10.92 19.74 -3.50
N LYS A 133 -11.23 19.19 -2.32
CA LYS A 133 -10.22 18.61 -1.41
C LYS A 133 -9.52 17.41 -2.03
N ILE A 134 -10.26 16.55 -2.73
CA ILE A 134 -9.70 15.41 -3.46
C ILE A 134 -8.79 15.87 -4.61
N ASP A 135 -9.18 16.89 -5.37
CA ASP A 135 -8.38 17.42 -6.49
C ASP A 135 -7.08 18.04 -5.96
N GLU A 136 -7.13 18.80 -4.86
CA GLU A 136 -5.95 19.31 -4.17
C GLU A 136 -5.05 18.17 -3.70
N GLY A 137 -5.61 17.12 -3.11
CA GLY A 137 -4.87 15.94 -2.68
C GLY A 137 -4.23 15.18 -3.85
N ASN A 138 -4.95 15.01 -4.95
CA ASN A 138 -4.43 14.40 -6.17
C ASN A 138 -3.26 15.22 -6.75
N LYS A 139 -3.36 16.55 -6.75
CA LYS A 139 -2.27 17.43 -7.17
C LYS A 139 -1.02 17.23 -6.29
N ILE A 140 -1.19 17.28 -4.95
CA ILE A 140 -0.08 17.04 -4.02
C ILE A 140 0.56 15.68 -4.28
N ARG A 141 -0.24 14.62 -4.47
CA ARG A 141 0.24 13.27 -4.77
C ARG A 141 1.05 13.23 -6.08
N ASN A 142 0.55 13.86 -7.14
CA ASN A 142 1.23 13.94 -8.43
C ASN A 142 2.56 14.70 -8.34
N ASP A 143 2.61 15.81 -7.58
CA ASP A 143 3.82 16.59 -7.32
C ASP A 143 4.89 15.76 -6.57
N LYS A 144 4.48 14.71 -5.86
CA LYS A 144 5.40 13.73 -5.24
C LYS A 144 5.72 12.56 -6.17
N ASN A 145 5.33 12.61 -7.44
CA ASN A 145 5.50 11.55 -8.44
C ASN A 145 4.84 10.23 -8.03
N TYR A 146 3.62 10.29 -7.49
CA TYR A 146 2.90 9.12 -7.06
C TYR A 146 1.45 9.08 -7.59
N TYR A 147 0.78 7.91 -7.53
CA TYR A 147 -0.45 7.66 -8.28
C TYR A 147 -1.50 6.81 -7.55
N PHE A 148 -1.18 6.18 -6.41
CA PHE A 148 -2.14 5.40 -5.60
C PHE A 148 -2.48 6.08 -4.27
N GLY A 149 -3.47 5.54 -3.56
CA GLY A 149 -3.69 5.74 -2.12
C GLY A 149 -2.74 4.89 -1.27
N SER A 150 -2.99 4.82 0.03
CA SER A 150 -2.24 3.98 0.97
C SER A 150 -0.72 4.19 0.96
N ALA A 151 -0.27 5.43 0.77
CA ALA A 151 1.15 5.71 0.64
C ALA A 151 1.61 6.75 1.66
N PHE A 152 2.83 6.58 2.12
CA PHE A 152 3.53 7.51 2.97
C PHE A 152 4.66 8.19 2.18
N TYR A 153 4.76 9.50 2.28
CA TYR A 153 5.87 10.26 1.72
C TYR A 153 6.66 10.92 2.84
N TYR A 154 7.94 10.58 2.91
CA TYR A 154 8.84 11.10 3.91
C TYR A 154 10.24 11.31 3.32
N GLU A 155 10.80 12.52 3.50
CA GLU A 155 12.16 12.87 3.07
C GLU A 155 12.51 12.40 1.64
N LYS A 156 11.64 12.79 0.69
CA LYS A 156 11.75 12.48 -0.75
C LYS A 156 11.58 11.01 -1.13
N GLU A 157 11.17 10.15 -0.20
CA GLU A 157 10.90 8.75 -0.47
C GLU A 157 9.42 8.41 -0.29
N LEU A 158 8.94 7.46 -1.10
CA LEU A 158 7.58 6.92 -1.05
C LEU A 158 7.57 5.48 -0.54
N TYR A 159 6.58 5.17 0.29
CA TYR A 159 6.35 3.85 0.87
C TYR A 159 4.90 3.47 0.66
N TRP A 160 4.63 2.53 -0.24
CA TRP A 160 3.27 2.16 -0.61
C TRP A 160 2.81 0.90 0.13
N GLY A 161 1.71 1.03 0.84
CA GLY A 161 1.07 -0.07 1.53
C GLY A 161 1.69 -0.39 2.88
N ILE A 162 1.02 -1.27 3.59
CA ILE A 162 1.39 -1.69 4.95
C ILE A 162 2.72 -2.48 4.96
N ASP A 163 3.00 -3.20 3.90
CA ASP A 163 4.18 -4.04 3.74
C ASP A 163 5.48 -3.26 3.48
N ARG A 164 5.41 -1.94 3.30
CA ARG A 164 6.57 -1.03 3.20
C ARG A 164 6.85 -0.24 4.48
N LEU A 165 6.06 -0.45 5.54
CA LEU A 165 6.24 0.28 6.81
C LEU A 165 7.58 0.01 7.47
N HIS A 166 8.14 -1.19 7.34
CA HIS A 166 9.47 -1.49 7.87
C HIS A 166 10.58 -0.60 7.27
N TYR A 167 10.43 -0.15 6.03
CA TYR A 167 11.36 0.80 5.42
C TYR A 167 11.14 2.23 5.94
N LEU A 168 9.89 2.64 6.10
CA LEU A 168 9.56 3.92 6.71
C LEU A 168 10.13 4.00 8.13
N GLU A 169 9.94 2.97 8.96
CA GLU A 169 10.50 2.91 10.32
C GLU A 169 12.02 2.99 10.32
N LYS A 170 12.70 2.24 9.44
CA LYS A 170 14.16 2.32 9.29
C LYS A 170 14.62 3.73 8.92
N ARG A 171 13.90 4.41 8.01
CA ARG A 171 14.22 5.78 7.60
C ARG A 171 13.98 6.78 8.73
N LEU A 172 12.85 6.68 9.43
CA LEU A 172 12.52 7.49 10.59
C LEU A 172 13.58 7.32 11.70
N THR A 173 13.96 6.08 12.00
CA THR A 173 15.01 5.79 13.00
C THR A 173 16.35 6.39 12.60
N LYS A 174 16.76 6.20 11.34
CA LYS A 174 18.02 6.76 10.81
C LYS A 174 18.08 8.27 10.92
N LEU A 175 16.94 8.96 10.78
CA LEU A 175 16.85 10.42 10.83
C LEU A 175 16.50 10.95 12.24
N GLY A 176 16.55 10.11 13.26
CA GLY A 176 16.41 10.51 14.66
C GLY A 176 14.96 10.71 15.13
N ALA A 177 13.97 10.23 14.37
CA ALA A 177 12.57 10.36 14.76
C ALA A 177 12.13 9.33 15.80
N LYS A 178 12.87 8.25 16.03
CA LYS A 178 12.51 7.20 16.98
C LYS A 178 12.64 7.70 18.41
N LYS A 179 11.56 7.61 19.21
CA LYS A 179 11.52 8.14 20.58
C LYS A 179 12.43 7.38 21.54
N ASN A 180 12.44 6.05 21.44
CA ASN A 180 13.37 5.19 22.19
C ASN A 180 14.09 4.27 21.22
N ILE A 181 15.39 4.49 21.05
CA ILE A 181 16.22 3.75 20.08
C ILE A 181 16.34 2.27 20.38
N ASN A 182 16.12 1.86 21.62
CA ASN A 182 16.21 0.47 22.07
C ASN A 182 14.93 -0.35 21.80
N ASP A 183 13.82 0.28 21.45
CA ASP A 183 12.59 -0.44 21.12
C ASP A 183 12.75 -1.20 19.81
N ASP A 184 12.05 -2.31 19.66
CA ASP A 184 11.94 -3.03 18.39
C ASP A 184 11.18 -2.20 17.35
N TYR A 185 11.30 -2.57 16.07
CA TYR A 185 10.42 -2.04 15.03
C TYR A 185 9.00 -2.59 15.22
N ILE A 186 8.00 -1.75 14.98
CA ILE A 186 6.59 -2.12 15.12
C ILE A 186 6.17 -3.09 14.03
N TYR A 187 6.67 -2.85 12.81
CA TYR A 187 6.37 -3.62 11.61
C TYR A 187 7.66 -4.20 11.01
N PRO A 188 8.31 -5.19 11.68
CA PRO A 188 9.53 -5.77 11.17
C PRO A 188 9.27 -6.54 9.87
N LEU A 189 10.27 -6.60 9.00
CA LEU A 189 10.21 -7.44 7.81
C LEU A 189 10.13 -8.91 8.22
N ILE A 190 9.03 -9.58 7.88
CA ILE A 190 8.82 -11.00 8.16
C ILE A 190 9.49 -11.81 7.04
N LEU A 191 10.69 -12.34 7.31
CA LEU A 191 11.46 -13.14 6.35
C LEU A 191 11.48 -14.63 6.68
N LYS A 192 10.91 -15.06 7.81
CA LYS A 192 11.02 -16.44 8.26
C LYS A 192 9.84 -17.27 7.76
N ALA A 193 10.10 -18.13 6.80
CA ALA A 193 9.21 -19.24 6.53
C ALA A 193 9.36 -20.32 7.60
N PRO A 194 8.30 -21.10 7.94
CA PRO A 194 8.38 -22.22 8.83
C PRO A 194 9.41 -23.24 8.33
N LYS A 195 10.37 -23.62 9.15
CA LYS A 195 11.41 -24.59 8.78
C LYS A 195 10.91 -26.04 8.75
N ASN A 196 9.79 -26.33 9.38
CA ASN A 196 9.26 -27.68 9.48
C ASN A 196 7.97 -27.82 8.68
N ILE A 197 8.10 -28.27 7.44
CA ILE A 197 6.95 -28.69 6.65
C ILE A 197 6.86 -30.22 6.81
N SER A 198 5.81 -30.67 7.50
CA SER A 198 5.53 -32.09 7.74
C SER A 198 4.97 -32.84 6.52
N SER A 199 4.83 -32.18 5.38
CA SER A 199 4.26 -32.77 4.17
C SER A 199 5.30 -32.94 3.07
N ASN A 200 5.45 -34.15 2.57
CA ASN A 200 6.25 -34.46 1.37
C ASN A 200 5.47 -34.23 0.05
N ALA A 201 4.23 -33.73 0.15
CA ALA A 201 3.40 -33.47 -1.02
C ALA A 201 3.96 -32.27 -1.81
N LYS A 202 4.30 -32.49 -3.09
CA LYS A 202 4.72 -31.42 -3.98
C LYS A 202 3.57 -30.46 -4.28
N VAL A 203 3.82 -29.16 -4.13
CA VAL A 203 2.89 -28.09 -4.46
C VAL A 203 3.29 -27.44 -5.79
N ASN A 204 2.35 -27.26 -6.69
CA ASN A 204 2.61 -26.52 -7.94
C ASN A 204 2.64 -25.01 -7.68
N LEU A 205 3.75 -24.37 -8.00
CA LEU A 205 3.90 -22.91 -7.99
C LEU A 205 4.00 -22.41 -9.42
N THR A 206 2.98 -21.70 -9.89
CA THR A 206 3.04 -21.06 -11.21
C THR A 206 3.63 -19.66 -11.07
N TYR A 207 4.78 -19.45 -11.71
CA TYR A 207 5.51 -18.18 -11.70
C TYR A 207 5.40 -17.48 -13.06
N TYR A 208 5.02 -16.20 -13.05
CA TYR A 208 4.82 -15.37 -14.24
C TYR A 208 5.88 -14.25 -14.31
N PRO A 209 7.14 -14.54 -14.70
CA PRO A 209 8.16 -13.52 -14.83
C PRO A 209 7.96 -12.64 -16.06
N SER A 210 8.24 -11.35 -15.92
CA SER A 210 8.35 -10.43 -17.05
C SER A 210 9.81 -9.95 -17.14
N LEU A 211 10.50 -10.23 -18.23
CA LEU A 211 11.97 -10.06 -18.36
C LEU A 211 12.43 -8.60 -18.19
N ASN A 212 11.59 -7.62 -18.53
CA ASN A 212 11.89 -6.19 -18.33
C ASN A 212 11.44 -5.65 -16.98
N SER A 213 10.93 -6.51 -16.07
CA SER A 213 10.48 -6.07 -14.76
C SER A 213 11.64 -6.10 -13.76
N PRO A 214 11.96 -4.97 -13.09
CA PRO A 214 12.95 -4.97 -12.03
C PRO A 214 12.53 -5.85 -10.84
N TYR A 215 11.22 -6.01 -10.59
CA TYR A 215 10.73 -6.95 -9.57
C TYR A 215 10.98 -8.41 -9.95
N THR A 216 10.88 -8.78 -11.23
CA THR A 216 11.27 -10.12 -11.69
C THR A 216 12.75 -10.37 -11.44
N PHE A 217 13.61 -9.39 -11.75
CA PHE A 217 15.04 -9.50 -11.51
C PHE A 217 15.37 -9.78 -10.03
N ILE A 218 14.83 -8.97 -9.12
CA ILE A 218 15.13 -9.12 -7.68
C ILE A 218 14.46 -10.34 -7.04
N SER A 219 13.37 -10.86 -7.62
CA SER A 219 12.65 -12.04 -7.09
C SER A 219 13.17 -13.37 -7.63
N ALA A 220 13.84 -13.40 -8.77
CA ALA A 220 14.24 -14.64 -9.46
C ALA A 220 15.06 -15.59 -8.57
N LYS A 221 16.10 -15.08 -7.91
CA LYS A 221 16.92 -15.87 -6.98
C LYS A 221 16.13 -16.37 -5.78
N ARG A 222 15.20 -15.56 -5.27
CA ARG A 222 14.34 -15.93 -4.14
C ARG A 222 13.32 -17.02 -4.51
N VAL A 223 12.78 -16.96 -5.73
CA VAL A 223 11.89 -18.02 -6.24
C VAL A 223 12.66 -19.33 -6.38
N GLN A 224 13.90 -19.29 -6.90
CA GLN A 224 14.74 -20.48 -6.94
C GLN A 224 15.00 -21.03 -5.54
N GLN A 225 15.43 -20.19 -4.60
CA GLN A 225 15.68 -20.59 -3.22
C GLN A 225 14.44 -21.21 -2.56
N LEU A 226 13.26 -20.66 -2.83
CA LEU A 226 11.99 -21.21 -2.33
C LEU A 226 11.77 -22.64 -2.85
N CYS A 227 12.13 -22.91 -4.10
CA CYS A 227 12.02 -24.26 -4.70
C CYS A 227 13.06 -25.22 -4.15
N ASP A 228 14.24 -24.72 -3.78
CA ASP A 228 15.29 -25.52 -3.16
C ASP A 228 14.96 -25.89 -1.71
N ASP A 229 14.32 -24.96 -0.99
CA ASP A 229 13.98 -25.12 0.43
C ASP A 229 12.67 -25.93 0.68
N TYR A 230 11.80 -26.04 -0.32
CA TYR A 230 10.46 -26.63 -0.17
C TYR A 230 10.12 -27.60 -1.31
N PRO A 231 9.22 -28.58 -1.10
CA PRO A 231 8.79 -29.51 -2.14
C PRO A 231 7.86 -28.82 -3.17
N ILE A 232 8.44 -27.92 -3.97
CA ILE A 232 7.74 -27.13 -4.97
C ILE A 232 8.06 -27.64 -6.37
N ASN A 233 7.01 -27.82 -7.19
CA ASN A 233 7.10 -27.98 -8.62
C ASN A 233 6.89 -26.62 -9.28
N LEU A 234 7.96 -26.01 -9.81
CA LEU A 234 7.92 -24.69 -10.43
C LEU A 234 7.45 -24.77 -11.87
N ILE A 235 6.35 -24.11 -12.17
CA ILE A 235 5.81 -23.96 -13.53
C ILE A 235 6.03 -22.51 -13.96
N THR A 236 7.02 -22.28 -14.83
CA THR A 236 7.32 -20.92 -15.31
C THR A 236 6.53 -20.60 -16.58
N LYS A 237 5.77 -19.50 -16.53
CA LYS A 237 4.99 -18.94 -17.64
C LYS A 237 5.38 -17.49 -17.91
N PRO A 238 6.39 -17.21 -18.77
CA PRO A 238 6.83 -15.85 -19.04
C PRO A 238 5.73 -14.96 -19.57
N VAL A 239 5.72 -13.69 -19.14
CA VAL A 239 4.78 -12.66 -19.59
C VAL A 239 5.52 -11.62 -20.39
N LEU A 240 4.93 -11.20 -21.51
CA LEU A 240 5.49 -10.11 -22.30
C LEU A 240 5.56 -8.82 -21.48
N PRO A 241 6.63 -8.03 -21.60
CA PRO A 241 6.72 -6.70 -21.00
C PRO A 241 5.54 -5.81 -21.35
N MET A 242 5.16 -4.92 -20.45
CA MET A 242 3.98 -4.04 -20.60
C MET A 242 4.04 -3.23 -21.90
N LEU A 243 5.20 -2.67 -22.24
CA LEU A 243 5.38 -1.90 -23.47
C LEU A 243 5.15 -2.75 -24.74
N MET A 244 5.57 -4.03 -24.73
CA MET A 244 5.32 -4.94 -25.84
C MET A 244 3.82 -5.31 -25.97
N ARG A 245 3.04 -5.17 -24.91
CA ARG A 245 1.59 -5.33 -24.89
C ARG A 245 0.85 -4.02 -25.19
N LYS A 246 1.57 -2.98 -25.61
CA LYS A 246 1.03 -1.63 -25.90
C LYS A 246 0.46 -0.90 -24.67
N TYR A 247 0.89 -1.27 -23.47
CA TYR A 247 0.54 -0.55 -22.25
C TYR A 247 1.57 0.55 -22.00
N ALA A 248 1.14 1.80 -21.99
CA ALA A 248 1.98 2.92 -21.60
C ALA A 248 2.35 2.80 -20.09
N ILE A 249 3.52 3.28 -19.71
CA ILE A 249 3.91 3.37 -18.30
C ILE A 249 4.10 4.84 -17.98
N SER A 250 3.27 5.39 -17.09
CA SER A 250 3.43 6.78 -16.67
C SER A 250 4.79 7.00 -16.02
N ALA A 251 5.33 8.21 -16.16
CA ALA A 251 6.64 8.56 -15.56
C ALA A 251 6.65 8.34 -14.04
N ASN A 252 5.55 8.64 -13.36
CA ASN A 252 5.41 8.44 -11.92
C ASN A 252 5.47 6.96 -11.55
N LYS A 253 4.80 6.10 -12.31
CA LYS A 253 4.82 4.64 -12.11
C LYS A 253 6.22 4.07 -12.34
N ALA A 254 6.90 4.48 -13.41
CA ALA A 254 8.26 4.04 -13.71
C ALA A 254 9.24 4.43 -12.60
N LYS A 255 9.21 5.69 -12.14
CA LYS A 255 10.07 6.18 -11.05
C LYS A 255 9.84 5.41 -9.75
N TYR A 256 8.57 5.19 -9.37
CA TYR A 256 8.27 4.44 -8.16
C TYR A 256 8.74 2.98 -8.24
N ILE A 257 8.42 2.26 -9.33
CA ILE A 257 8.82 0.87 -9.54
C ILE A 257 10.34 0.70 -9.42
N ILE A 258 11.11 1.58 -10.07
CA ILE A 258 12.58 1.52 -10.03
C ILE A 258 13.10 1.77 -8.62
N SER A 259 12.60 2.80 -7.95
CA SER A 259 13.03 3.17 -6.60
C SER A 259 12.70 2.09 -5.56
N ASP A 260 11.48 1.53 -5.64
CA ASP A 260 11.02 0.50 -4.73
C ASP A 260 11.75 -0.84 -4.98
N ALA A 261 11.88 -1.25 -6.24
CA ALA A 261 12.63 -2.46 -6.59
C ALA A 261 14.11 -2.37 -6.20
N ALA A 262 14.75 -1.21 -6.35
CA ALA A 262 16.12 -1.02 -5.90
C ALA A 262 16.25 -1.12 -4.37
N ARG A 263 15.28 -0.61 -3.62
CA ARG A 263 15.21 -0.72 -2.15
C ARG A 263 15.01 -2.17 -1.71
N GLU A 264 14.04 -2.88 -2.30
CA GLU A 264 13.79 -4.30 -2.10
C GLU A 264 15.03 -5.15 -2.47
N GLY A 265 15.65 -4.86 -3.62
CA GLY A 265 16.83 -5.57 -4.08
C GLY A 265 18.01 -5.51 -3.10
N ARG A 266 18.28 -4.34 -2.52
CA ARG A 266 19.30 -4.18 -1.47
C ARG A 266 19.00 -5.03 -0.23
N THR A 267 17.72 -5.07 0.18
CA THR A 267 17.29 -5.83 1.35
C THR A 267 17.43 -7.34 1.16
N HIS A 268 17.29 -7.80 -0.07
CA HIS A 268 17.31 -9.24 -0.41
C HIS A 268 18.57 -9.70 -1.16
N ASN A 269 19.68 -8.96 -1.07
CA ASN A 269 20.96 -9.29 -1.72
C ASN A 269 20.85 -9.50 -3.25
N SER A 270 19.96 -8.75 -3.89
CA SER A 270 19.73 -8.73 -5.33
C SER A 270 19.79 -7.29 -5.84
N GLU A 271 20.89 -6.61 -5.57
CA GLU A 271 21.06 -5.18 -5.85
C GLU A 271 20.97 -4.86 -7.34
N ILE A 272 20.13 -3.89 -7.70
CA ILE A 272 20.05 -3.30 -9.03
C ILE A 272 21.11 -2.21 -9.13
N LYS A 273 22.22 -2.50 -9.83
CA LYS A 273 23.34 -1.55 -9.99
C LYS A 273 23.12 -0.58 -11.15
N LYS A 274 22.58 -1.06 -12.27
CA LYS A 274 22.34 -0.26 -13.46
C LYS A 274 21.16 -0.82 -14.26
N ILE A 275 20.32 0.07 -14.74
CA ILE A 275 19.20 -0.29 -15.62
C ILE A 275 19.53 0.29 -16.99
N TYR A 276 19.52 -0.54 -18.00
CA TYR A 276 19.60 -0.11 -19.39
C TYR A 276 18.19 -0.07 -19.97
N SER A 277 17.84 1.04 -20.60
CA SER A 277 16.66 1.06 -21.46
C SER A 277 17.02 0.33 -22.75
N PRO A 278 16.18 -0.60 -23.22
CA PRO A 278 16.36 -1.21 -24.51
C PRO A 278 16.22 -0.21 -25.64
#